data_0fb824e3561ceedca30fbbb1add86431
#
_entry.id   0fb824e3561ceedca30fbbb1add86431
#
_cell.length_a   1.000
_cell.length_b   1.000
_cell.length_c   1.000
_cell.angle_alpha   90.00
_cell.angle_beta   90.00
_cell.angle_gamma   90.00
#
_symmetry.space_group_name_H-M   'P 1'
#
loop_
_entity.id
_entity.type
_entity.pdbx_description
1 polymer ?
#
loop_
_entity_poly.entity_id
_entity_poly.type
_entity_poly.pdbx_seq_one_letter_code
_entity_poly.pdbx_strand_id
1 'polypeptide(L)'
;MTRGKLWFLSLAAAMGGFLFGYDTAVINGGEQQIQNLWNLSSTVHGWVMSAALWGTVLGALAGGTVTDRLGRKPTLFGVGVLYLVSAVWSAFAAGPYALMVARFVGGIGVGISSIAAPVYISEISPADVRGRMCALFQFNIVTGMVISQIVNWAFGTAGLGEATWRWMLGAEALPAFVFTALCPFLVESPRWLALRQTPQVTVDESPRLPEDRFFSRANRRPLSLAFCVSMFNQLSGIAVVLYFACRIFELAGCTHETALAVTAGLTALQGVGTLGGMSLIDKIGRRAMLILGGTGYVVSLFACAVSFLMGWNLLAAASIFVFVLSHAMGQGTVIWVFISEVFPQRHRAQGQSFGSLTHWVFCASLTFIFPLMVKAMPTWLVFSTFGAFMVLHLLWAIYVVPETKGRALEEIRL
;
A
#
# COMPACT_ATOMS: atom_id res chain seq x y z
N MET A 1 20.02 -25.45 -1.01
CA MET A 1 20.35 -24.18 -0.33
C MET A 1 20.25 -24.41 1.18
N THR A 2 21.22 -23.90 1.99
CA THR A 2 21.15 -24.02 3.46
C THR A 2 20.02 -23.12 4.00
N ARG A 3 19.42 -23.49 5.15
CA ARG A 3 18.36 -22.67 5.80
C ARG A 3 18.82 -21.23 6.07
N GLY A 4 20.05 -21.04 6.56
CA GLY A 4 20.58 -19.70 6.83
C GLY A 4 20.71 -18.84 5.56
N LYS A 5 21.14 -19.42 4.44
CA LYS A 5 21.21 -18.72 3.14
C LYS A 5 19.81 -18.34 2.63
N LEU A 6 18.81 -19.21 2.80
CA LEU A 6 17.42 -18.91 2.44
C LEU A 6 16.88 -17.71 3.24
N TRP A 7 17.06 -17.72 4.57
CA TRP A 7 16.64 -16.62 5.42
C TRP A 7 17.31 -15.30 5.03
N PHE A 8 18.64 -15.31 4.81
CA PHE A 8 19.37 -14.12 4.39
C PHE A 8 18.83 -13.56 3.07
N LEU A 9 18.68 -14.39 2.04
CA LEU A 9 18.20 -13.96 0.72
C LEU A 9 16.75 -13.44 0.78
N SER A 10 15.88 -14.14 1.54
CA SER A 10 14.49 -13.73 1.70
C SER A 10 14.36 -12.41 2.47
N LEU A 11 15.14 -12.23 3.54
CA LEU A 11 15.13 -11.01 4.33
C LEU A 11 15.70 -9.84 3.54
N ALA A 12 16.82 -10.04 2.82
CA ALA A 12 17.41 -9.03 1.96
C ALA A 12 16.43 -8.56 0.87
N ALA A 13 15.71 -9.49 0.21
CA ALA A 13 14.69 -9.14 -0.77
C ALA A 13 13.46 -8.47 -0.11
N ALA A 14 13.06 -8.91 1.10
CA ALA A 14 11.96 -8.35 1.85
C ALA A 14 12.22 -6.90 2.34
N MET A 15 13.49 -6.45 2.38
CA MET A 15 13.81 -5.04 2.63
C MET A 15 13.22 -4.11 1.56
N GLY A 16 12.96 -4.59 0.34
CA GLY A 16 12.15 -3.85 -0.64
C GLY A 16 10.75 -3.52 -0.12
N GLY A 17 10.16 -4.42 0.69
CA GLY A 17 8.90 -4.15 1.41
C GLY A 17 9.07 -3.13 2.54
N PHE A 18 10.19 -3.19 3.28
CA PHE A 18 10.50 -2.18 4.31
C PHE A 18 10.55 -0.77 3.70
N LEU A 19 11.27 -0.60 2.58
CA LEU A 19 11.36 0.68 1.88
C LEU A 19 10.01 1.13 1.33
N PHE A 20 9.21 0.22 0.79
CA PHE A 20 7.83 0.51 0.40
C PHE A 20 7.04 1.11 1.58
N GLY A 21 7.06 0.45 2.75
CA GLY A 21 6.36 0.94 3.93
C GLY A 21 6.89 2.28 4.42
N TYR A 22 8.21 2.42 4.45
CA TYR A 22 8.90 3.65 4.88
C TYR A 22 8.54 4.84 3.97
N ASP A 23 8.72 4.68 2.65
CA ASP A 23 8.44 5.73 1.64
C ASP A 23 6.98 6.19 1.67
N THR A 24 6.05 5.24 1.87
CA THR A 24 4.62 5.55 1.95
C THR A 24 4.28 6.41 3.18
N ALA A 25 4.92 6.16 4.31
CA ALA A 25 4.56 6.79 5.58
C ALA A 25 5.36 8.06 5.91
N VAL A 26 6.59 8.20 5.40
CA VAL A 26 7.52 9.25 5.81
C VAL A 26 7.03 10.66 5.54
N ILE A 27 6.32 10.90 4.43
CA ILE A 27 5.89 12.24 4.02
C ILE A 27 4.87 12.86 4.98
N ASN A 28 4.12 12.03 5.72
CA ASN A 28 3.11 12.49 6.67
C ASN A 28 3.72 13.41 7.76
N GLY A 29 4.94 13.13 8.24
CA GLY A 29 5.59 13.95 9.26
C GLY A 29 5.98 15.36 8.80
N GLY A 30 6.32 15.52 7.51
CA GLY A 30 6.76 16.80 6.93
C GLY A 30 5.69 17.55 6.15
N GLU A 31 4.50 17.01 6.01
CA GLU A 31 3.43 17.47 5.11
C GLU A 31 3.11 18.95 5.29
N GLN A 32 2.86 19.38 6.52
CA GLN A 32 2.50 20.77 6.82
C GLN A 32 3.69 21.72 6.71
N GLN A 33 4.88 21.30 7.13
CA GLN A 33 6.10 22.11 6.96
C GLN A 33 6.35 22.41 5.49
N ILE A 34 6.22 21.39 4.63
CA ILE A 34 6.36 21.52 3.17
C ILE A 34 5.33 22.48 2.61
N GLN A 35 4.06 22.36 3.03
CA GLN A 35 2.98 23.24 2.59
C GLN A 35 3.25 24.70 2.97
N ASN A 36 3.64 24.95 4.22
CA ASN A 36 3.86 26.29 4.74
C ASN A 36 5.14 26.93 4.18
N LEU A 37 6.24 26.16 4.11
CA LEU A 37 7.53 26.64 3.61
C LEU A 37 7.44 27.21 2.18
N TRP A 38 6.73 26.54 1.33
CA TRP A 38 6.58 26.94 -0.07
C TRP A 38 5.22 27.60 -0.38
N ASN A 39 4.43 27.90 0.64
CA ASN A 39 3.08 28.51 0.53
C ASN A 39 2.23 27.85 -0.57
N LEU A 40 2.15 26.52 -0.51
CA LEU A 40 1.55 25.73 -1.57
C LEU A 40 0.04 25.91 -1.61
N SER A 41 -0.49 26.17 -2.82
CA SER A 41 -1.92 26.02 -3.05
C SER A 41 -2.37 24.57 -2.82
N SER A 42 -3.66 24.36 -2.46
CA SER A 42 -4.20 23.02 -2.22
C SER A 42 -4.00 22.06 -3.39
N THR A 43 -4.01 22.58 -4.64
CA THR A 43 -3.76 21.78 -5.85
C THR A 43 -2.31 21.32 -5.93
N VAL A 44 -1.34 22.24 -5.77
CA VAL A 44 0.09 21.91 -5.82
C VAL A 44 0.45 20.98 -4.65
N HIS A 45 -0.10 21.23 -3.47
CA HIS A 45 0.06 20.37 -2.31
C HIS A 45 -0.47 18.95 -2.55
N GLY A 46 -1.66 18.81 -3.15
CA GLY A 46 -2.20 17.52 -3.57
C GLY A 46 -1.27 16.76 -4.51
N TRP A 47 -0.65 17.45 -5.49
CA TRP A 47 0.35 16.84 -6.38
C TRP A 47 1.61 16.41 -5.63
N VAL A 48 2.13 17.22 -4.72
CA VAL A 48 3.30 16.85 -3.89
C VAL A 48 3.02 15.57 -3.10
N MET A 49 1.86 15.50 -2.45
CA MET A 49 1.49 14.36 -1.61
C MET A 49 1.19 13.09 -2.41
N SER A 50 0.62 13.22 -3.60
CA SER A 50 0.26 12.06 -4.43
C SER A 50 1.35 11.63 -5.42
N ALA A 51 2.43 12.38 -5.58
CA ALA A 51 3.46 12.14 -6.59
C ALA A 51 4.05 10.72 -6.54
N ALA A 52 4.40 10.23 -5.33
CA ALA A 52 4.89 8.87 -5.14
C ALA A 52 3.84 7.81 -5.55
N LEU A 53 2.57 8.05 -5.28
CA LEU A 53 1.49 7.12 -5.63
C LEU A 53 1.29 7.02 -7.15
N TRP A 54 1.39 8.13 -7.87
CA TRP A 54 1.37 8.10 -9.34
C TRP A 54 2.59 7.38 -9.91
N GLY A 55 3.76 7.55 -9.29
CA GLY A 55 4.94 6.75 -9.60
C GLY A 55 4.69 5.25 -9.35
N THR A 56 4.01 4.90 -8.26
CA THR A 56 3.65 3.51 -7.92
C THR A 56 2.70 2.90 -8.96
N VAL A 57 1.75 3.67 -9.48
CA VAL A 57 0.88 3.23 -10.59
C VAL A 57 1.73 2.79 -11.79
N LEU A 58 2.67 3.62 -12.23
CA LEU A 58 3.55 3.29 -13.37
C LEU A 58 4.50 2.14 -13.06
N GLY A 59 5.08 2.13 -11.85
CA GLY A 59 5.96 1.05 -11.39
C GLY A 59 5.24 -0.30 -11.35
N ALA A 60 4.00 -0.34 -10.88
CA ALA A 60 3.20 -1.56 -10.84
C ALA A 60 2.81 -2.05 -12.24
N LEU A 61 2.52 -1.14 -13.18
CA LEU A 61 2.26 -1.51 -14.58
C LEU A 61 3.49 -2.11 -15.25
N ALA A 62 4.68 -1.54 -15.03
CA ALA A 62 5.92 -1.96 -15.67
C ALA A 62 6.59 -3.13 -14.94
N GLY A 63 6.34 -3.29 -13.65
CA GLY A 63 7.12 -4.14 -12.74
C GLY A 63 7.21 -5.60 -13.16
N GLY A 64 6.11 -6.20 -13.61
CA GLY A 64 6.11 -7.57 -14.13
C GLY A 64 7.02 -7.73 -15.34
N THR A 65 6.83 -6.86 -16.34
CA THR A 65 7.62 -6.89 -17.59
C THR A 65 9.10 -6.65 -17.32
N VAL A 66 9.44 -5.70 -16.46
CA VAL A 66 10.83 -5.39 -16.08
C VAL A 66 11.46 -6.58 -15.38
N THR A 67 10.75 -7.17 -14.41
CA THR A 67 11.21 -8.32 -13.63
C THR A 67 11.43 -9.57 -14.50
N ASP A 68 10.58 -9.78 -15.50
CA ASP A 68 10.71 -10.94 -16.41
C ASP A 68 11.81 -10.73 -17.44
N ARG A 69 12.01 -9.51 -17.94
CA ARG A 69 13.04 -9.23 -18.96
C ARG A 69 14.44 -9.14 -18.38
N LEU A 70 14.63 -8.41 -17.30
CA LEU A 70 15.95 -8.16 -16.71
C LEU A 70 16.41 -9.28 -15.77
N GLY A 71 15.46 -9.98 -15.14
CA GLY A 71 15.73 -10.92 -14.04
C GLY A 71 15.39 -10.29 -12.68
N ARG A 72 15.32 -11.15 -11.67
CA ARG A 72 14.86 -10.72 -10.33
C ARG A 72 15.92 -9.91 -9.60
N LYS A 73 17.17 -10.37 -9.64
CA LYS A 73 18.31 -9.73 -8.97
C LYS A 73 18.62 -8.33 -9.54
N PRO A 74 18.79 -8.11 -10.85
CA PRO A 74 19.01 -6.77 -11.40
C PRO A 74 17.84 -5.82 -11.16
N THR A 75 16.60 -6.33 -11.20
CA THR A 75 15.41 -5.53 -10.92
C THR A 75 15.40 -5.03 -9.47
N LEU A 76 15.69 -5.90 -8.48
CA LEU A 76 15.78 -5.50 -7.07
C LEU A 76 16.92 -4.50 -6.82
N PHE A 77 18.06 -4.68 -7.48
CA PHE A 77 19.14 -3.69 -7.42
C PHE A 77 18.71 -2.33 -7.98
N GLY A 78 18.06 -2.30 -9.16
CA GLY A 78 17.52 -1.09 -9.76
C GLY A 78 16.49 -0.40 -8.86
N VAL A 79 15.62 -1.17 -8.21
CA VAL A 79 14.66 -0.69 -7.20
C VAL A 79 15.40 -0.01 -6.04
N GLY A 80 16.46 -0.63 -5.52
CA GLY A 80 17.28 -0.04 -4.45
C GLY A 80 17.89 1.31 -4.86
N VAL A 81 18.40 1.40 -6.09
CA VAL A 81 18.92 2.66 -6.65
C VAL A 81 17.82 3.72 -6.75
N LEU A 82 16.62 3.35 -7.21
CA LEU A 82 15.48 4.29 -7.31
C LEU A 82 15.11 4.85 -5.94
N TYR A 83 15.02 4.02 -4.90
CA TYR A 83 14.74 4.48 -3.54
C TYR A 83 15.85 5.39 -3.01
N LEU A 84 17.12 5.01 -3.19
CA LEU A 84 18.25 5.81 -2.72
C LEU A 84 18.29 7.18 -3.40
N VAL A 85 18.12 7.22 -4.72
CA VAL A 85 18.07 8.47 -5.48
C VAL A 85 16.88 9.32 -5.02
N SER A 86 15.71 8.73 -4.85
CA SER A 86 14.51 9.43 -4.38
C SER A 86 14.72 10.04 -3.00
N ALA A 87 15.23 9.27 -2.04
CA ALA A 87 15.44 9.73 -0.67
C ALA A 87 16.44 10.89 -0.60
N VAL A 88 17.59 10.74 -1.26
CA VAL A 88 18.62 11.79 -1.31
C VAL A 88 18.09 13.04 -2.03
N TRP A 89 17.47 12.86 -3.19
CA TRP A 89 16.90 13.99 -3.95
C TRP A 89 15.79 14.71 -3.19
N SER A 90 14.92 13.97 -2.50
CA SER A 90 13.85 14.54 -1.67
C SER A 90 14.43 15.38 -0.53
N ALA A 91 15.49 14.92 0.14
CA ALA A 91 16.16 15.68 1.21
C ALA A 91 16.74 17.00 0.73
N PHE A 92 17.26 17.05 -0.50
CA PHE A 92 17.89 18.24 -1.10
C PHE A 92 16.99 18.98 -2.08
N ALA A 93 15.68 18.68 -2.12
CA ALA A 93 14.77 19.33 -3.05
C ALA A 93 14.73 20.85 -2.84
N ALA A 94 15.01 21.61 -3.90
CA ALA A 94 15.05 23.08 -3.87
C ALA A 94 13.65 23.71 -3.97
N GLY A 95 12.61 22.94 -4.30
CA GLY A 95 11.26 23.42 -4.44
C GLY A 95 10.25 22.27 -4.63
N PRO A 96 8.96 22.59 -4.67
CA PRO A 96 7.89 21.59 -4.70
C PRO A 96 7.95 20.67 -5.94
N TYR A 97 8.30 21.20 -7.10
CA TYR A 97 8.39 20.41 -8.34
C TYR A 97 9.57 19.42 -8.30
N ALA A 98 10.71 19.83 -7.73
CA ALA A 98 11.84 18.91 -7.53
C ALA A 98 11.47 17.79 -6.57
N LEU A 99 10.75 18.11 -5.49
CA LEU A 99 10.23 17.11 -4.56
C LEU A 99 9.24 16.18 -5.23
N MET A 100 8.29 16.68 -6.04
CA MET A 100 7.35 15.86 -6.80
C MET A 100 8.07 14.83 -7.67
N VAL A 101 9.10 15.27 -8.44
CA VAL A 101 9.85 14.36 -9.32
C VAL A 101 10.62 13.33 -8.51
N ALA A 102 11.28 13.74 -7.43
CA ALA A 102 12.01 12.84 -6.55
C ALA A 102 11.08 11.76 -5.97
N ARG A 103 9.91 12.15 -5.43
CA ARG A 103 8.89 11.25 -4.88
C ARG A 103 8.29 10.34 -5.95
N PHE A 104 8.05 10.84 -7.15
CA PHE A 104 7.57 10.05 -8.28
C PHE A 104 8.55 8.94 -8.67
N VAL A 105 9.86 9.25 -8.68
CA VAL A 105 10.92 8.25 -8.92
C VAL A 105 10.94 7.17 -7.84
N GLY A 106 10.81 7.55 -6.57
CA GLY A 106 10.66 6.59 -5.45
C GLY A 106 9.43 5.71 -5.62
N GLY A 107 8.30 6.32 -5.98
CA GLY A 107 7.07 5.61 -6.25
C GLY A 107 7.19 4.55 -7.36
N ILE A 108 7.94 4.80 -8.43
CA ILE A 108 8.25 3.76 -9.43
C ILE A 108 8.96 2.57 -8.76
N GLY A 109 9.91 2.84 -7.87
CA GLY A 109 10.56 1.82 -7.05
C GLY A 109 9.57 1.02 -6.20
N VAL A 110 8.62 1.69 -5.53
CA VAL A 110 7.54 1.06 -4.75
C VAL A 110 6.74 0.10 -5.63
N GLY A 111 6.27 0.56 -6.79
CA GLY A 111 5.46 -0.23 -7.71
C GLY A 111 6.18 -1.47 -8.23
N ILE A 112 7.43 -1.34 -8.65
CA ILE A 112 8.24 -2.48 -9.13
C ILE A 112 8.53 -3.44 -7.96
N SER A 113 8.91 -2.93 -6.79
CA SER A 113 9.23 -3.72 -5.60
C SER A 113 8.06 -4.58 -5.15
N SER A 114 6.84 -4.06 -5.21
CA SER A 114 5.62 -4.78 -4.81
C SER A 114 5.37 -6.07 -5.62
N ILE A 115 6.01 -6.19 -6.79
CA ILE A 115 5.94 -7.37 -7.65
C ILE A 115 7.23 -8.18 -7.56
N ALA A 116 8.39 -7.54 -7.75
CA ALA A 116 9.68 -8.21 -7.88
C ALA A 116 10.10 -8.95 -6.61
N ALA A 117 9.90 -8.35 -5.43
CA ALA A 117 10.37 -8.95 -4.18
C ALA A 117 9.55 -10.18 -3.77
N PRO A 118 8.19 -10.17 -3.75
CA PRO A 118 7.41 -11.37 -3.46
C PRO A 118 7.65 -12.49 -4.48
N VAL A 119 7.78 -12.16 -5.78
CA VAL A 119 8.08 -13.14 -6.84
C VAL A 119 9.44 -13.79 -6.57
N TYR A 120 10.48 -13.00 -6.32
CA TYR A 120 11.82 -13.51 -6.01
C TYR A 120 11.79 -14.44 -4.79
N ILE A 121 11.19 -13.99 -3.67
CA ILE A 121 11.11 -14.79 -2.44
C ILE A 121 10.37 -16.12 -2.68
N SER A 122 9.28 -16.09 -3.45
CA SER A 122 8.50 -17.29 -3.74
C SER A 122 9.27 -18.30 -4.61
N GLU A 123 10.09 -17.81 -5.55
CA GLU A 123 10.86 -18.65 -6.49
C GLU A 123 12.08 -19.30 -5.86
N ILE A 124 12.71 -18.67 -4.87
CA ILE A 124 13.86 -19.25 -4.15
C ILE A 124 13.44 -20.16 -2.99
N SER A 125 12.16 -20.07 -2.55
CA SER A 125 11.69 -20.75 -1.35
C SER A 125 11.14 -22.15 -1.66
N PRO A 126 11.56 -23.19 -0.89
CA PRO A 126 10.92 -24.49 -0.89
C PRO A 126 9.43 -24.41 -0.55
N ALA A 127 8.64 -25.37 -1.04
CA ALA A 127 7.18 -25.34 -0.93
C ALA A 127 6.67 -25.32 0.54
N ASP A 128 7.34 -26.05 1.42
CA ASP A 128 7.00 -26.20 2.84
C ASP A 128 7.13 -24.91 3.67
N VAL A 129 8.01 -23.98 3.25
CA VAL A 129 8.27 -22.70 3.96
C VAL A 129 7.92 -21.46 3.14
N ARG A 130 7.51 -21.62 1.87
CA ARG A 130 7.26 -20.51 0.93
C ARG A 130 6.31 -19.46 1.49
N GLY A 131 5.19 -19.88 2.09
CA GLY A 131 4.22 -18.96 2.67
C GLY A 131 4.82 -18.07 3.77
N ARG A 132 5.63 -18.66 4.66
CA ARG A 132 6.33 -17.90 5.72
C ARG A 132 7.35 -16.93 5.16
N MET A 133 8.09 -17.32 4.12
CA MET A 133 9.07 -16.44 3.49
C MET A 133 8.39 -15.27 2.77
N CYS A 134 7.29 -15.51 2.06
CA CYS A 134 6.51 -14.42 1.43
C CYS A 134 5.88 -13.48 2.46
N ALA A 135 5.46 -13.99 3.62
CA ALA A 135 4.94 -13.16 4.71
C ALA A 135 5.97 -12.15 5.26
N LEU A 136 7.27 -12.43 5.11
CA LEU A 136 8.33 -11.47 5.48
C LEU A 136 8.22 -10.15 4.71
N PHE A 137 7.79 -10.19 3.45
CA PHE A 137 7.61 -8.96 2.67
C PHE A 137 6.53 -8.07 3.30
N GLN A 138 5.36 -8.62 3.62
CA GLN A 138 4.29 -7.88 4.27
C GLN A 138 4.67 -7.40 5.68
N PHE A 139 5.34 -8.25 6.46
CA PHE A 139 5.86 -7.86 7.77
C PHE A 139 6.83 -6.68 7.67
N ASN A 140 7.72 -6.68 6.68
CA ASN A 140 8.66 -5.59 6.44
C ASN A 140 7.95 -4.30 6.00
N ILE A 141 6.87 -4.35 5.21
CA ILE A 141 6.08 -3.15 4.88
C ILE A 141 5.59 -2.49 6.17
N VAL A 142 4.95 -3.24 7.05
CA VAL A 142 4.44 -2.71 8.32
C VAL A 142 5.56 -2.18 9.20
N THR A 143 6.66 -2.91 9.29
CA THR A 143 7.85 -2.48 10.05
C THR A 143 8.41 -1.17 9.52
N GLY A 144 8.52 -1.04 8.19
CA GLY A 144 8.97 0.19 7.53
C GLY A 144 8.07 1.39 7.85
N MET A 145 6.74 1.19 7.79
CA MET A 145 5.78 2.23 8.17
C MET A 145 5.95 2.68 9.63
N VAL A 146 6.06 1.73 10.56
CA VAL A 146 6.23 2.06 12.00
C VAL A 146 7.54 2.78 12.26
N ILE A 147 8.66 2.28 11.70
CA ILE A 147 9.97 2.90 11.87
C ILE A 147 9.99 4.30 11.27
N SER A 148 9.38 4.51 10.10
CA SER A 148 9.24 5.83 9.48
C SER A 148 8.51 6.83 10.40
N GLN A 149 7.43 6.43 11.06
CA GLN A 149 6.71 7.31 11.99
C GLN A 149 7.49 7.58 13.27
N ILE A 150 8.25 6.60 13.78
CA ILE A 150 9.16 6.81 14.92
C ILE A 150 10.25 7.82 14.55
N VAL A 151 10.82 7.71 13.34
CA VAL A 151 11.82 8.64 12.81
C VAL A 151 11.22 10.04 12.64
N ASN A 152 9.99 10.15 12.11
CA ASN A 152 9.28 11.43 12.02
C ASN A 152 9.09 12.07 13.40
N TRP A 153 8.65 11.30 14.39
CA TRP A 153 8.52 11.79 15.76
C TRP A 153 9.86 12.23 16.34
N ALA A 154 10.90 11.42 16.20
CA ALA A 154 12.23 11.73 16.73
C ALA A 154 12.81 13.02 16.13
N PHE A 155 12.73 13.21 14.81
CA PHE A 155 13.18 14.45 14.18
C PHE A 155 12.22 15.63 14.46
N GLY A 156 10.93 15.38 14.58
CA GLY A 156 9.95 16.42 14.93
C GLY A 156 10.20 17.04 16.29
N THR A 157 10.68 16.23 17.26
CA THR A 157 11.01 16.67 18.62
C THR A 157 12.45 17.17 18.78
N ALA A 158 13.32 16.94 17.79
CA ALA A 158 14.74 17.32 17.87
C ALA A 158 15.04 18.82 17.67
N GLY A 159 14.02 19.64 17.37
CA GLY A 159 14.18 21.10 17.25
C GLY A 159 15.02 21.55 16.05
N LEU A 160 14.98 20.82 14.92
CA LEU A 160 15.77 21.10 13.71
C LEU A 160 15.22 22.27 12.85
N GLY A 161 14.17 22.94 13.32
CA GLY A 161 13.55 24.08 12.65
C GLY A 161 12.93 23.74 11.29
N GLU A 162 13.04 24.64 10.32
CA GLU A 162 12.45 24.49 8.98
C GLU A 162 13.03 23.33 8.15
N ALA A 163 14.18 22.79 8.53
CA ALA A 163 14.82 21.69 7.84
C ALA A 163 14.36 20.30 8.30
N THR A 164 13.48 20.21 9.30
CA THR A 164 13.06 18.95 9.93
C THR A 164 12.52 17.95 8.89
N TRP A 165 11.65 18.38 7.98
CA TRP A 165 11.10 17.52 6.93
C TRP A 165 12.16 16.92 5.99
N ARG A 166 13.29 17.63 5.78
CA ARG A 166 14.41 17.15 4.97
C ARG A 166 15.12 15.96 5.63
N TRP A 167 15.30 16.04 6.95
CA TRP A 167 15.86 14.93 7.73
C TRP A 167 14.92 13.73 7.77
N MET A 168 13.59 13.97 7.91
CA MET A 168 12.59 12.91 7.87
C MET A 168 12.66 12.14 6.54
N LEU A 169 12.57 12.83 5.40
CA LEU A 169 12.65 12.21 4.08
C LEU A 169 14.02 11.61 3.79
N GLY A 170 15.08 12.32 4.15
CA GLY A 170 16.46 11.89 3.92
C GLY A 170 16.88 10.66 4.71
N ALA A 171 16.28 10.41 5.87
CA ALA A 171 16.59 9.24 6.69
C ALA A 171 16.30 7.91 5.96
N GLU A 172 15.42 7.90 4.99
CA GLU A 172 15.17 6.75 4.12
C GLU A 172 16.42 6.34 3.32
N ALA A 173 17.35 7.25 3.06
CA ALA A 173 18.57 6.95 2.32
C ALA A 173 19.41 5.86 2.99
N LEU A 174 19.39 5.79 4.33
CA LEU A 174 20.15 4.76 5.05
C LEU A 174 19.65 3.33 4.77
N PRO A 175 18.38 2.98 5.00
CA PRO A 175 17.88 1.64 4.65
C PRO A 175 17.89 1.39 3.14
N ALA A 176 17.71 2.41 2.28
CA ALA A 176 17.82 2.27 0.83
C ALA A 176 19.25 1.93 0.40
N PHE A 177 20.26 2.55 1.01
CA PHE A 177 21.66 2.21 0.77
C PHE A 177 21.96 0.77 1.22
N VAL A 178 21.53 0.37 2.41
CA VAL A 178 21.70 -1.01 2.92
C VAL A 178 21.07 -2.02 1.96
N PHE A 179 19.84 -1.78 1.54
CA PHE A 179 19.15 -2.64 0.57
C PHE A 179 19.91 -2.76 -0.74
N THR A 180 20.32 -1.62 -1.31
CA THR A 180 21.09 -1.57 -2.56
C THR A 180 22.40 -2.33 -2.44
N ALA A 181 23.13 -2.15 -1.32
CA ALA A 181 24.39 -2.83 -1.04
C ALA A 181 24.23 -4.35 -0.81
N LEU A 182 23.06 -4.82 -0.36
CA LEU A 182 22.75 -6.24 -0.20
C LEU A 182 22.36 -6.92 -1.53
N CYS A 183 21.79 -6.20 -2.49
CA CYS A 183 21.35 -6.77 -3.75
C CYS A 183 22.42 -7.51 -4.57
N PRO A 184 23.70 -7.09 -4.63
CA PRO A 184 24.77 -7.85 -5.29
C PRO A 184 24.99 -9.25 -4.73
N PHE A 185 24.68 -9.47 -3.43
CA PHE A 185 24.81 -10.79 -2.78
C PHE A 185 23.60 -11.71 -3.02
N LEU A 186 22.52 -11.19 -3.61
CA LEU A 186 21.41 -12.03 -4.06
C LEU A 186 21.85 -12.96 -5.17
N VAL A 187 21.30 -14.17 -5.19
CA VAL A 187 21.42 -15.10 -6.30
C VAL A 187 20.23 -14.90 -7.26
N GLU A 188 20.46 -15.09 -8.55
CA GLU A 188 19.35 -15.00 -9.50
C GLU A 188 18.38 -16.17 -9.30
N SER A 189 17.11 -15.94 -9.62
CA SER A 189 16.07 -16.96 -9.48
C SER A 189 16.40 -18.21 -10.32
N PRO A 190 16.48 -19.41 -9.71
CA PRO A 190 16.66 -20.65 -10.44
C PRO A 190 15.53 -20.91 -11.46
N ARG A 191 14.30 -20.52 -11.13
CA ARG A 191 13.15 -20.64 -12.03
C ARG A 191 13.28 -19.76 -13.26
N TRP A 192 13.68 -18.52 -13.06
CA TRP A 192 13.89 -17.60 -14.17
C TRP A 192 15.02 -18.03 -15.09
N LEU A 193 16.13 -18.52 -14.52
CA LEU A 193 17.24 -19.09 -15.30
C LEU A 193 16.80 -20.30 -16.12
N ALA A 194 16.03 -21.21 -15.53
CA ALA A 194 15.51 -22.39 -16.23
C ALA A 194 14.61 -22.02 -17.40
N LEU A 195 13.73 -21.02 -17.24
CA LEU A 195 12.85 -20.53 -18.32
C LEU A 195 13.62 -19.94 -19.50
N ARG A 196 14.81 -19.36 -19.28
CA ARG A 196 15.67 -18.83 -20.35
C ARG A 196 16.53 -19.88 -21.05
N GLN A 197 16.85 -20.95 -20.34
CA GLN A 197 17.68 -22.04 -20.90
C GLN A 197 16.85 -23.06 -21.69
N THR A 198 15.57 -23.19 -21.40
CA THR A 198 14.68 -24.04 -22.18
C THR A 198 14.28 -23.27 -23.43
N PRO A 199 14.55 -23.80 -24.66
CA PRO A 199 14.01 -23.23 -25.89
C PRO A 199 12.51 -23.07 -25.67
N GLN A 200 11.95 -21.89 -25.95
CA GLN A 200 10.51 -21.67 -25.85
C GLN A 200 9.84 -22.78 -26.68
N VAL A 201 9.38 -23.84 -26.01
CA VAL A 201 8.32 -24.68 -26.55
C VAL A 201 7.23 -23.68 -26.89
N THR A 202 7.00 -23.51 -28.18
CA THR A 202 5.97 -22.64 -28.73
C THR A 202 4.74 -22.76 -27.83
N VAL A 203 4.45 -21.69 -27.09
CA VAL A 203 3.17 -21.58 -26.38
C VAL A 203 2.15 -21.96 -27.42
N ASP A 204 1.40 -22.99 -27.14
CA ASP A 204 0.38 -23.53 -28.01
C ASP A 204 -0.43 -22.36 -28.57
N GLU A 205 -0.17 -22.01 -29.84
CA GLU A 205 -0.87 -20.98 -30.59
C GLU A 205 -2.25 -21.47 -31.04
N SER A 206 -2.87 -22.36 -30.25
CA SER A 206 -4.26 -22.66 -30.47
C SER A 206 -5.04 -21.34 -30.49
N PRO A 207 -5.87 -21.06 -31.48
CA PRO A 207 -6.59 -19.80 -31.60
C PRO A 207 -7.34 -19.57 -30.28
N ARG A 208 -6.93 -18.55 -29.54
CA ARG A 208 -7.61 -18.20 -28.26
C ARG A 208 -9.04 -17.88 -28.62
N LEU A 209 -9.97 -18.70 -28.15
CA LEU A 209 -11.40 -18.43 -28.30
C LEU A 209 -11.69 -17.02 -27.77
N PRO A 210 -12.62 -16.27 -28.35
CA PRO A 210 -13.01 -14.93 -27.88
C PRO A 210 -13.35 -14.92 -26.38
N GLU A 211 -13.85 -16.02 -25.84
CA GLU A 211 -14.15 -16.24 -24.42
C GLU A 211 -12.88 -16.35 -23.54
N ASP A 212 -11.71 -16.63 -24.13
CA ASP A 212 -10.42 -16.70 -23.43
C ASP A 212 -9.75 -15.33 -23.22
N ARG A 213 -10.37 -14.25 -23.67
CA ARG A 213 -9.86 -12.90 -23.44
C ARG A 213 -10.15 -12.46 -22.02
N PHE A 214 -9.17 -11.76 -21.39
CA PHE A 214 -9.34 -11.24 -20.04
C PHE A 214 -10.59 -10.34 -19.90
N PHE A 215 -10.82 -9.42 -20.84
CA PHE A 215 -12.02 -8.58 -20.91
C PHE A 215 -13.17 -9.24 -21.70
N SER A 216 -13.45 -10.51 -21.41
CA SER A 216 -14.57 -11.23 -22.01
C SER A 216 -15.84 -11.14 -21.14
N ARG A 217 -16.99 -11.53 -21.70
CA ARG A 217 -18.25 -11.61 -20.95
C ARG A 217 -18.17 -12.60 -19.78
N ALA A 218 -17.40 -13.68 -19.93
CA ALA A 218 -17.18 -14.68 -18.89
C ALA A 218 -16.49 -14.11 -17.65
N ASN A 219 -15.63 -13.08 -17.80
CA ASN A 219 -14.90 -12.46 -16.70
C ASN A 219 -15.58 -11.19 -16.14
N ARG A 220 -16.80 -10.85 -16.61
CA ARG A 220 -17.47 -9.60 -16.18
C ARG A 220 -17.68 -9.53 -14.68
N ARG A 221 -18.11 -10.63 -14.06
CA ARG A 221 -18.36 -10.68 -12.62
C ARG A 221 -17.05 -10.63 -11.81
N PRO A 222 -16.02 -11.45 -12.09
CA PRO A 222 -14.69 -11.29 -11.49
C PRO A 222 -14.11 -9.87 -11.61
N LEU A 223 -14.18 -9.27 -12.81
CA LEU A 223 -13.71 -7.91 -13.05
C LEU A 223 -14.44 -6.88 -12.19
N SER A 224 -15.79 -6.97 -12.11
CA SER A 224 -16.58 -6.05 -11.28
C SER A 224 -16.27 -6.22 -9.79
N LEU A 225 -16.10 -7.45 -9.31
CA LEU A 225 -15.74 -7.73 -7.91
C LEU A 225 -14.36 -7.18 -7.56
N ALA A 226 -13.35 -7.41 -8.42
CA ALA A 226 -11.99 -6.89 -8.23
C ALA A 226 -11.96 -5.35 -8.29
N PHE A 227 -12.69 -4.75 -9.23
CA PHE A 227 -12.83 -3.29 -9.32
C PHE A 227 -13.47 -2.73 -8.05
N CYS A 228 -14.62 -3.25 -7.64
CA CYS A 228 -15.37 -2.74 -6.48
C CYS A 228 -14.60 -2.90 -5.17
N VAL A 229 -13.96 -4.06 -4.92
CA VAL A 229 -13.18 -4.23 -3.69
C VAL A 229 -12.01 -3.28 -3.62
N SER A 230 -11.32 -3.05 -4.74
CA SER A 230 -10.18 -2.12 -4.82
C SER A 230 -10.60 -0.65 -4.71
N MET A 231 -11.69 -0.28 -5.38
CA MET A 231 -12.29 1.05 -5.32
C MET A 231 -12.76 1.38 -3.90
N PHE A 232 -13.58 0.53 -3.30
CA PHE A 232 -14.10 0.75 -1.94
C PHE A 232 -13.00 0.73 -0.88
N ASN A 233 -11.92 -0.04 -1.09
CA ASN A 233 -10.77 0.00 -0.20
C ASN A 233 -10.23 1.42 -0.07
N GLN A 234 -10.10 2.15 -1.17
CA GLN A 234 -9.59 3.51 -1.15
C GLN A 234 -10.66 4.56 -0.84
N LEU A 235 -11.91 4.38 -1.31
CA LEU A 235 -13.03 5.26 -0.99
C LEU A 235 -13.39 5.26 0.52
N SER A 236 -12.84 4.33 1.31
CA SER A 236 -12.89 4.41 2.78
C SER A 236 -12.16 5.64 3.34
N GLY A 237 -11.24 6.22 2.58
CA GLY A 237 -10.36 7.31 3.02
C GLY A 237 -9.10 6.82 3.72
N ILE A 238 -8.76 5.52 3.66
CA ILE A 238 -7.58 4.98 4.38
C ILE A 238 -6.28 5.64 3.93
N ALA A 239 -6.08 5.85 2.63
CA ALA A 239 -4.89 6.55 2.13
C ALA A 239 -4.82 7.97 2.69
N VAL A 240 -5.95 8.68 2.71
CA VAL A 240 -6.05 10.01 3.29
C VAL A 240 -5.65 10.02 4.76
N VAL A 241 -6.19 9.09 5.55
CA VAL A 241 -5.86 8.99 6.98
C VAL A 241 -4.37 8.69 7.16
N LEU A 242 -3.77 7.81 6.38
CA LEU A 242 -2.35 7.45 6.53
C LEU A 242 -1.40 8.57 6.07
N TYR A 243 -1.72 9.27 4.98
CA TYR A 243 -0.87 10.33 4.43
C TYR A 243 -1.00 11.66 5.16
N PHE A 244 -2.12 11.91 5.82
CA PHE A 244 -2.43 13.15 6.52
C PHE A 244 -2.78 12.94 8.00
N ALA A 245 -2.36 11.81 8.61
CA ALA A 245 -2.70 11.46 9.99
C ALA A 245 -2.31 12.55 10.97
N CYS A 246 -1.10 13.08 10.88
CA CYS A 246 -0.60 14.15 11.75
C CYS A 246 -1.53 15.36 11.69
N ARG A 247 -1.86 15.84 10.48
CA ARG A 247 -2.80 16.94 10.26
C ARG A 247 -4.21 16.67 10.82
N ILE A 248 -4.71 15.46 10.64
CA ILE A 248 -6.04 15.07 11.13
C ILE A 248 -6.07 15.10 12.67
N PHE A 249 -5.00 14.61 13.33
CA PHE A 249 -4.90 14.68 14.79
C PHE A 249 -4.72 16.11 15.31
N GLU A 250 -4.04 16.98 14.59
CA GLU A 250 -3.97 18.40 14.93
C GLU A 250 -5.34 19.09 14.79
N LEU A 251 -6.11 18.77 13.73
CA LEU A 251 -7.49 19.21 13.60
C LEU A 251 -8.39 18.69 14.73
N ALA A 252 -8.04 17.54 15.32
CA ALA A 252 -8.67 16.99 16.52
C ALA A 252 -8.08 17.57 17.83
N GLY A 253 -7.30 18.66 17.77
CA GLY A 253 -6.81 19.42 18.92
C GLY A 253 -5.51 18.93 19.54
N CYS A 254 -4.78 18.00 18.89
CA CYS A 254 -3.44 17.59 19.33
C CYS A 254 -2.40 18.66 18.99
N THR A 255 -1.35 18.79 19.83
CA THR A 255 -0.15 19.53 19.44
C THR A 255 0.59 18.75 18.35
N HIS A 256 1.44 19.42 17.57
CA HIS A 256 2.21 18.78 16.51
C HIS A 256 3.03 17.57 16.99
N GLU A 257 3.75 17.74 18.11
CA GLU A 257 4.53 16.64 18.71
C GLU A 257 3.66 15.46 19.14
N THR A 258 2.51 15.73 19.77
CA THR A 258 1.54 14.70 20.16
C THR A 258 0.96 14.01 18.93
N ALA A 259 0.63 14.76 17.88
CA ALA A 259 0.10 14.21 16.64
C ALA A 259 1.08 13.25 15.97
N LEU A 260 2.38 13.55 15.95
CA LEU A 260 3.43 12.66 15.46
C LEU A 260 3.50 11.36 16.28
N ALA A 261 3.49 11.45 17.61
CA ALA A 261 3.51 10.27 18.49
C ALA A 261 2.26 9.40 18.33
N VAL A 262 1.07 10.03 18.28
CA VAL A 262 -0.21 9.34 18.09
C VAL A 262 -0.26 8.65 16.73
N THR A 263 0.30 9.27 15.68
CA THR A 263 0.40 8.67 14.35
C THR A 263 1.31 7.43 14.34
N ALA A 264 2.41 7.45 15.09
CA ALA A 264 3.25 6.26 15.26
C ALA A 264 2.48 5.12 15.95
N GLY A 265 1.72 5.44 17.00
CA GLY A 265 0.83 4.48 17.67
C GLY A 265 -0.27 3.93 16.75
N LEU A 266 -0.89 4.79 15.94
CA LEU A 266 -1.89 4.40 14.94
C LEU A 266 -1.33 3.40 13.92
N THR A 267 -0.13 3.66 13.41
CA THR A 267 0.55 2.78 12.45
C THR A 267 0.94 1.44 13.08
N ALA A 268 1.41 1.45 14.33
CA ALA A 268 1.67 0.22 15.08
C ALA A 268 0.39 -0.61 15.28
N LEU A 269 -0.74 0.05 15.64
CA LEU A 269 -2.04 -0.62 15.75
C LEU A 269 -2.50 -1.22 14.41
N GLN A 270 -2.29 -0.51 13.31
CA GLN A 270 -2.55 -1.04 11.95
C GLN A 270 -1.77 -2.34 11.72
N GLY A 271 -0.49 -2.37 12.10
CA GLY A 271 0.34 -3.57 12.00
C GLY A 271 -0.22 -4.75 12.79
N VAL A 272 -0.55 -4.52 14.05
CA VAL A 272 -1.18 -5.54 14.93
C VAL A 272 -2.51 -6.02 14.34
N GLY A 273 -3.34 -5.09 13.86
CA GLY A 273 -4.61 -5.41 13.20
C GLY A 273 -4.43 -6.26 11.95
N THR A 274 -3.42 -5.97 11.12
CA THR A 274 -3.11 -6.77 9.92
C THR A 274 -2.71 -8.20 10.28
N LEU A 275 -1.84 -8.39 11.28
CA LEU A 275 -1.45 -9.72 11.77
C LEU A 275 -2.65 -10.48 12.34
N GLY A 276 -3.51 -9.78 13.10
CA GLY A 276 -4.77 -10.32 13.59
C GLY A 276 -5.69 -10.76 12.46
N GLY A 277 -5.89 -9.91 11.45
CA GLY A 277 -6.68 -10.20 10.26
C GLY A 277 -6.17 -11.42 9.49
N MET A 278 -4.86 -11.51 9.28
CA MET A 278 -4.22 -12.66 8.62
C MET A 278 -4.45 -13.98 9.37
N SER A 279 -4.52 -13.95 10.69
CA SER A 279 -4.82 -15.15 11.51
C SER A 279 -6.29 -15.57 11.47
N LEU A 280 -7.18 -14.64 11.16
CA LEU A 280 -8.63 -14.82 11.18
C LEU A 280 -9.24 -15.10 9.81
N ILE A 281 -8.60 -14.69 8.71
CA ILE A 281 -9.15 -14.75 7.35
C ILE A 281 -9.60 -16.16 6.94
N ASP A 282 -8.84 -17.18 7.32
CA ASP A 282 -9.18 -18.58 7.01
C ASP A 282 -10.21 -19.18 7.99
N LYS A 283 -10.37 -18.58 9.17
CA LYS A 283 -11.34 -19.02 10.18
C LYS A 283 -12.72 -18.39 9.96
N ILE A 284 -12.78 -17.10 9.66
CA ILE A 284 -14.01 -16.32 9.57
C ILE A 284 -14.54 -16.32 8.12
N GLY A 285 -13.66 -16.22 7.12
CA GLY A 285 -14.00 -16.11 5.71
C GLY A 285 -13.93 -14.66 5.20
N ARG A 286 -13.83 -14.55 3.85
CA ARG A 286 -13.55 -13.26 3.20
C ARG A 286 -14.73 -12.30 3.27
N ARG A 287 -15.93 -12.80 2.95
CA ARG A 287 -17.17 -12.01 3.00
C ARG A 287 -17.48 -11.53 4.41
N ALA A 288 -17.38 -12.42 5.39
CA ALA A 288 -17.65 -12.07 6.79
C ALA A 288 -16.67 -11.01 7.32
N MET A 289 -15.39 -11.09 6.96
CA MET A 289 -14.41 -10.07 7.32
C MET A 289 -14.65 -8.72 6.62
N LEU A 290 -15.10 -8.72 5.36
CA LEU A 290 -15.50 -7.48 4.67
C LEU A 290 -16.72 -6.83 5.33
N ILE A 291 -17.68 -7.62 5.78
CA ILE A 291 -18.86 -7.11 6.50
C ILE A 291 -18.46 -6.56 7.88
N LEU A 292 -17.66 -7.29 8.65
CA LEU A 292 -17.20 -6.86 9.96
C LEU A 292 -16.38 -5.56 9.87
N GLY A 293 -15.40 -5.52 8.97
CA GLY A 293 -14.60 -4.32 8.70
C GLY A 293 -15.47 -3.16 8.18
N GLY A 294 -16.41 -3.46 7.26
CA GLY A 294 -17.36 -2.48 6.73
C GLY A 294 -18.25 -1.86 7.80
N THR A 295 -18.73 -2.67 8.74
CA THR A 295 -19.50 -2.16 9.90
C THR A 295 -18.64 -1.26 10.77
N GLY A 296 -17.39 -1.67 11.06
CA GLY A 296 -16.44 -0.85 11.80
C GLY A 296 -16.14 0.49 11.11
N TYR A 297 -16.03 0.50 9.79
CA TYR A 297 -15.86 1.75 9.02
C TYR A 297 -17.05 2.69 9.17
N VAL A 298 -18.26 2.19 8.96
CA VAL A 298 -19.49 3.01 9.04
C VAL A 298 -19.58 3.65 10.43
N VAL A 299 -19.45 2.84 11.48
CA VAL A 299 -19.53 3.33 12.87
C VAL A 299 -18.44 4.35 13.16
N SER A 300 -17.18 4.04 12.85
CA SER A 300 -16.07 4.92 13.20
C SER A 300 -16.01 6.21 12.38
N LEU A 301 -16.33 6.18 11.08
CA LEU A 301 -16.32 7.37 10.24
C LEU A 301 -17.45 8.34 10.58
N PHE A 302 -18.66 7.85 10.86
CA PHE A 302 -19.74 8.73 11.33
C PHE A 302 -19.51 9.21 12.76
N ALA A 303 -18.96 8.38 13.66
CA ALA A 303 -18.54 8.84 14.99
C ALA A 303 -17.46 9.94 14.89
N CYS A 304 -16.49 9.78 14.00
CA CYS A 304 -15.48 10.79 13.71
C CYS A 304 -16.12 12.09 13.17
N ALA A 305 -17.05 11.99 12.22
CA ALA A 305 -17.77 13.14 11.67
C ALA A 305 -18.55 13.89 12.75
N VAL A 306 -19.33 13.18 13.56
CA VAL A 306 -20.08 13.79 14.69
C VAL A 306 -19.12 14.43 15.70
N SER A 307 -17.98 13.79 15.98
CA SER A 307 -16.99 14.33 16.90
C SER A 307 -16.38 15.64 16.42
N PHE A 308 -16.05 15.75 15.14
CA PHE A 308 -15.60 17.03 14.56
C PHE A 308 -16.71 18.11 14.54
N LEU A 309 -17.96 17.71 14.33
CA LEU A 309 -19.10 18.63 14.37
C LEU A 309 -19.33 19.19 15.79
N MET A 310 -19.19 18.34 16.82
CA MET A 310 -19.44 18.68 18.21
C MET A 310 -18.19 19.18 18.97
N GLY A 311 -17.00 19.15 18.35
CA GLY A 311 -15.75 19.51 19.02
C GLY A 311 -15.27 18.49 20.05
N TRP A 312 -15.63 17.20 19.91
CA TRP A 312 -15.23 16.12 20.83
C TRP A 312 -13.89 15.50 20.39
N ASN A 313 -12.81 16.21 20.66
CA ASN A 313 -11.46 15.91 20.17
C ASN A 313 -10.99 14.47 20.49
N LEU A 314 -11.19 14.01 21.73
CA LEU A 314 -10.78 12.67 22.14
C LEU A 314 -11.56 11.58 21.40
N LEU A 315 -12.85 11.77 21.19
CA LEU A 315 -13.68 10.81 20.45
C LEU A 315 -13.33 10.82 18.95
N ALA A 316 -12.96 11.98 18.38
CA ALA A 316 -12.46 12.06 17.01
C ALA A 316 -11.20 11.21 16.85
N ALA A 317 -10.20 11.38 17.72
CA ALA A 317 -8.98 10.59 17.72
C ALA A 317 -9.27 9.09 17.90
N ALA A 318 -10.06 8.71 18.90
CA ALA A 318 -10.43 7.31 19.16
C ALA A 318 -11.14 6.66 17.94
N SER A 319 -12.02 7.42 17.28
CA SER A 319 -12.72 6.95 16.08
C SER A 319 -11.77 6.64 14.93
N ILE A 320 -10.70 7.42 14.75
CA ILE A 320 -9.66 7.16 13.74
C ILE A 320 -8.91 5.87 14.05
N PHE A 321 -8.60 5.57 15.32
CA PHE A 321 -7.98 4.31 15.73
C PHE A 321 -8.89 3.11 15.41
N VAL A 322 -10.19 3.21 15.73
CA VAL A 322 -11.18 2.17 15.41
C VAL A 322 -11.29 1.98 13.90
N PHE A 323 -11.30 3.07 13.13
CA PHE A 323 -11.33 3.05 11.67
C PHE A 323 -10.13 2.28 11.09
N VAL A 324 -8.91 2.62 11.50
CA VAL A 324 -7.68 1.98 11.00
C VAL A 324 -7.61 0.52 11.41
N LEU A 325 -8.02 0.18 12.63
CA LEU A 325 -8.09 -1.22 13.07
C LEU A 325 -9.11 -2.02 12.25
N SER A 326 -10.29 -1.44 11.99
CA SER A 326 -11.33 -2.05 11.15
C SER A 326 -10.84 -2.29 9.72
N HIS A 327 -10.04 -1.33 9.17
CA HIS A 327 -9.38 -1.48 7.89
C HIS A 327 -8.39 -2.64 7.92
N ALA A 328 -7.47 -2.64 8.87
CA ALA A 328 -6.39 -3.61 8.95
C ALA A 328 -6.92 -5.05 9.07
N MET A 329 -7.93 -5.28 9.90
CA MET A 329 -8.57 -6.58 10.08
C MET A 329 -9.53 -6.95 8.93
N GLY A 330 -10.15 -5.98 8.29
CA GLY A 330 -11.14 -6.17 7.23
C GLY A 330 -10.52 -6.12 5.83
N GLN A 331 -10.79 -5.04 5.13
CA GLN A 331 -10.39 -4.87 3.71
C GLN A 331 -8.87 -4.93 3.49
N GLY A 332 -8.06 -4.38 4.40
CA GLY A 332 -6.61 -4.37 4.26
C GLY A 332 -6.01 -5.77 4.17
N THR A 333 -6.57 -6.73 4.90
CA THR A 333 -6.15 -8.14 4.85
C THR A 333 -6.80 -8.90 3.70
N VAL A 334 -8.09 -8.64 3.42
CA VAL A 334 -8.89 -9.46 2.50
C VAL A 334 -8.65 -9.14 1.03
N ILE A 335 -8.39 -7.87 0.69
CA ILE A 335 -8.40 -7.39 -0.71
C ILE A 335 -7.55 -8.24 -1.66
N TRP A 336 -6.29 -8.49 -1.34
CA TRP A 336 -5.35 -9.17 -2.23
C TRP A 336 -5.67 -10.65 -2.40
N VAL A 337 -6.11 -11.29 -1.31
CA VAL A 337 -6.52 -12.70 -1.31
C VAL A 337 -7.80 -12.85 -2.13
N PHE A 338 -8.81 -12.01 -1.88
CA PHE A 338 -10.09 -12.04 -2.58
C PHE A 338 -9.93 -11.84 -4.09
N ILE A 339 -9.12 -10.84 -4.52
CA ILE A 339 -8.86 -10.63 -5.95
C ILE A 339 -8.25 -11.89 -6.59
N SER A 340 -7.30 -12.55 -5.90
CA SER A 340 -6.67 -13.77 -6.44
C SER A 340 -7.63 -14.97 -6.52
N GLU A 341 -8.65 -15.01 -5.67
CA GLU A 341 -9.63 -16.12 -5.58
C GLU A 341 -10.79 -15.97 -6.55
N VAL A 342 -11.17 -14.74 -6.92
CA VAL A 342 -12.32 -14.53 -7.84
C VAL A 342 -12.00 -14.77 -9.31
N PHE A 343 -10.71 -14.80 -9.70
CA PHE A 343 -10.34 -15.07 -11.09
C PHE A 343 -9.96 -16.54 -11.31
N PRO A 344 -10.36 -17.13 -12.47
CA PRO A 344 -9.86 -18.44 -12.86
C PRO A 344 -8.34 -18.43 -12.99
N GLN A 345 -7.70 -19.60 -12.81
CA GLN A 345 -6.25 -19.73 -12.76
C GLN A 345 -5.51 -19.05 -13.93
N ARG A 346 -6.04 -19.18 -15.16
CA ARG A 346 -5.51 -18.58 -16.38
C ARG A 346 -5.46 -17.05 -16.36
N HIS A 347 -6.39 -16.40 -15.65
CA HIS A 347 -6.54 -14.93 -15.59
C HIS A 347 -6.13 -14.32 -14.25
N ARG A 348 -5.69 -15.13 -13.28
CA ARG A 348 -5.39 -14.69 -11.91
C ARG A 348 -4.33 -13.58 -11.86
N ALA A 349 -3.24 -13.73 -12.59
CA ALA A 349 -2.18 -12.71 -12.63
C ALA A 349 -2.69 -11.38 -13.23
N GLN A 350 -3.47 -11.45 -14.31
CA GLN A 350 -4.08 -10.27 -14.94
C GLN A 350 -5.13 -9.63 -14.02
N GLY A 351 -5.92 -10.44 -13.31
CA GLY A 351 -6.89 -9.99 -12.33
C GLY A 351 -6.23 -9.28 -11.15
N GLN A 352 -5.13 -9.83 -10.65
CA GLN A 352 -4.34 -9.21 -9.58
C GLN A 352 -3.75 -7.86 -10.04
N SER A 353 -3.22 -7.79 -11.26
CA SER A 353 -2.72 -6.54 -11.84
C SER A 353 -3.83 -5.50 -12.02
N PHE A 354 -5.01 -5.92 -12.49
CA PHE A 354 -6.17 -5.04 -12.66
C PHE A 354 -6.66 -4.47 -11.32
N GLY A 355 -6.82 -5.33 -10.30
CA GLY A 355 -7.21 -4.88 -8.96
C GLY A 355 -6.17 -3.96 -8.32
N SER A 356 -4.89 -4.29 -8.47
CA SER A 356 -3.78 -3.47 -7.99
C SER A 356 -3.73 -2.10 -8.66
N LEU A 357 -3.90 -2.06 -9.99
CA LEU A 357 -3.96 -0.80 -10.75
C LEU A 357 -5.13 0.06 -10.27
N THR A 358 -6.32 -0.53 -10.12
CA THR A 358 -7.50 0.17 -9.61
C THR A 358 -7.23 0.75 -8.22
N HIS A 359 -6.66 -0.05 -7.32
CA HIS A 359 -6.31 0.37 -5.97
C HIS A 359 -5.38 1.60 -5.98
N TRP A 360 -4.27 1.55 -6.72
CA TRP A 360 -3.29 2.64 -6.74
C TRP A 360 -3.79 3.90 -7.41
N VAL A 361 -4.62 3.78 -8.46
CA VAL A 361 -5.25 4.94 -9.12
C VAL A 361 -6.20 5.66 -8.16
N PHE A 362 -7.06 4.92 -7.44
CA PHE A 362 -7.95 5.54 -6.44
C PHE A 362 -7.16 6.09 -5.25
N CYS A 363 -6.11 5.42 -4.80
CA CYS A 363 -5.21 5.88 -3.75
C CYS A 363 -4.58 7.23 -4.11
N ALA A 364 -3.96 7.32 -5.29
CA ALA A 364 -3.33 8.54 -5.79
C ALA A 364 -4.34 9.68 -5.98
N SER A 365 -5.51 9.36 -6.55
CA SER A 365 -6.57 10.35 -6.80
C SER A 365 -7.12 10.93 -5.50
N LEU A 366 -7.42 10.11 -4.51
CA LEU A 366 -7.95 10.58 -3.22
C LEU A 366 -6.91 11.36 -2.42
N THR A 367 -5.66 10.92 -2.42
CA THR A 367 -4.57 11.67 -1.79
C THR A 367 -4.37 13.04 -2.44
N PHE A 368 -4.50 13.13 -3.77
CA PHE A 368 -4.49 14.40 -4.49
C PHE A 368 -5.68 15.30 -4.14
N ILE A 369 -6.89 14.72 -4.07
CA ILE A 369 -8.14 15.47 -3.87
C ILE A 369 -8.29 15.95 -2.43
N PHE A 370 -7.73 15.26 -1.45
CA PHE A 370 -7.99 15.54 -0.04
C PHE A 370 -7.66 16.98 0.40
N PRO A 371 -6.52 17.61 0.05
CA PRO A 371 -6.28 19.02 0.39
C PRO A 371 -7.31 19.97 -0.22
N LEU A 372 -7.89 19.63 -1.38
CA LEU A 372 -8.98 20.38 -1.99
C LEU A 372 -10.28 20.19 -1.22
N MET A 373 -10.59 18.98 -0.76
CA MET A 373 -11.77 18.70 0.07
C MET A 373 -11.73 19.48 1.38
N VAL A 374 -10.60 19.43 2.10
CA VAL A 374 -10.45 20.14 3.39
C VAL A 374 -10.56 21.66 3.23
N LYS A 375 -10.15 22.18 2.08
CA LYS A 375 -10.33 23.61 1.76
C LYS A 375 -11.79 23.97 1.40
N ALA A 376 -12.50 23.07 0.71
CA ALA A 376 -13.83 23.34 0.16
C ALA A 376 -14.98 23.06 1.12
N MET A 377 -14.76 22.14 2.09
CA MET A 377 -15.83 21.69 3.00
C MET A 377 -15.29 21.46 4.42
N PRO A 378 -16.15 21.55 5.45
CA PRO A 378 -15.74 21.31 6.83
C PRO A 378 -15.34 19.85 7.04
N THR A 379 -14.43 19.60 7.98
CA THR A 379 -13.85 18.28 8.25
C THR A 379 -14.90 17.20 8.53
N TRP A 380 -15.97 17.54 9.27
CA TRP A 380 -17.07 16.60 9.55
C TRP A 380 -17.74 16.09 8.27
N LEU A 381 -17.88 16.94 7.25
CA LEU A 381 -18.49 16.56 5.97
C LEU A 381 -17.57 15.65 5.14
N VAL A 382 -16.25 15.86 5.22
CA VAL A 382 -15.25 14.97 4.59
C VAL A 382 -15.40 13.55 5.14
N PHE A 383 -15.41 13.38 6.48
CA PHE A 383 -15.56 12.05 7.08
C PHE A 383 -16.97 11.45 6.86
N SER A 384 -18.02 12.28 6.80
CA SER A 384 -19.36 11.83 6.42
C SER A 384 -19.40 11.29 4.99
N THR A 385 -18.69 11.91 4.07
CA THR A 385 -18.60 11.45 2.66
C THR A 385 -17.94 10.08 2.58
N PHE A 386 -16.83 9.86 3.27
CA PHE A 386 -16.19 8.54 3.36
C PHE A 386 -17.13 7.53 4.04
N GLY A 387 -17.83 7.93 5.10
CA GLY A 387 -18.84 7.11 5.78
C GLY A 387 -19.95 6.66 4.83
N ALA A 388 -20.46 7.55 3.99
CA ALA A 388 -21.49 7.24 3.00
C ALA A 388 -21.00 6.21 1.96
N PHE A 389 -19.76 6.35 1.47
CA PHE A 389 -19.17 5.32 0.62
C PHE A 389 -19.04 3.97 1.34
N MET A 390 -18.77 3.97 2.63
CA MET A 390 -18.66 2.72 3.40
C MET A 390 -20.02 2.09 3.69
N VAL A 391 -21.10 2.85 3.74
CA VAL A 391 -22.46 2.27 3.72
C VAL A 391 -22.70 1.53 2.40
N LEU A 392 -22.35 2.13 1.26
CA LEU A 392 -22.46 1.45 -0.05
C LEU A 392 -21.56 0.21 -0.12
N HIS A 393 -20.34 0.28 0.42
CA HIS A 393 -19.46 -0.88 0.55
C HIS A 393 -20.11 -2.00 1.39
N LEU A 394 -20.68 -1.66 2.54
CA LEU A 394 -21.31 -2.65 3.43
C LEU A 394 -22.50 -3.34 2.75
N LEU A 395 -23.35 -2.58 2.07
CA LEU A 395 -24.45 -3.13 1.27
C LEU A 395 -23.92 -4.04 0.14
N TRP A 396 -22.89 -3.60 -0.57
CA TRP A 396 -22.23 -4.42 -1.60
C TRP A 396 -21.64 -5.71 -1.01
N ALA A 397 -20.98 -5.64 0.15
CA ALA A 397 -20.40 -6.81 0.82
C ALA A 397 -21.50 -7.82 1.26
N ILE A 398 -22.65 -7.31 1.73
CA ILE A 398 -23.78 -8.15 2.16
C ILE A 398 -24.49 -8.81 0.97
N TYR A 399 -24.74 -8.08 -0.12
CA TYR A 399 -25.63 -8.57 -1.17
C TYR A 399 -24.90 -9.12 -2.40
N VAL A 400 -23.66 -8.72 -2.67
CA VAL A 400 -22.96 -9.01 -3.93
C VAL A 400 -21.74 -9.91 -3.73
N VAL A 401 -20.99 -9.74 -2.63
CA VAL A 401 -19.74 -10.48 -2.42
C VAL A 401 -20.03 -11.95 -2.13
N PRO A 402 -19.47 -12.89 -2.92
CA PRO A 402 -19.55 -14.31 -2.63
C PRO A 402 -18.57 -14.69 -1.50
N GLU A 403 -18.88 -15.72 -0.73
CA GLU A 403 -17.89 -16.32 0.18
C GLU A 403 -16.99 -17.27 -0.63
N THR A 404 -15.70 -17.06 -0.55
CA THR A 404 -14.70 -17.86 -1.26
C THR A 404 -13.97 -18.86 -0.36
N LYS A 405 -14.13 -18.77 0.96
CA LYS A 405 -13.53 -19.67 1.94
C LYS A 405 -13.88 -21.13 1.68
N GLY A 406 -12.85 -21.99 1.65
CA GLY A 406 -13.02 -23.45 1.60
C GLY A 406 -13.55 -24.00 0.28
N ARG A 407 -13.66 -23.16 -0.77
CA ARG A 407 -14.02 -23.60 -2.12
C ARG A 407 -12.75 -23.83 -2.94
N ALA A 408 -12.69 -24.92 -3.68
CA ALA A 408 -11.67 -25.10 -4.70
C ALA A 408 -11.79 -23.97 -5.73
N LEU A 409 -10.66 -23.43 -6.16
CA LEU A 409 -10.63 -22.26 -7.07
C LEU A 409 -11.34 -22.54 -8.40
N GLU A 410 -11.44 -23.82 -8.79
CA GLU A 410 -12.15 -24.30 -9.98
C GLU A 410 -13.67 -24.38 -9.76
N GLU A 411 -14.13 -24.41 -8.51
CA GLU A 411 -15.55 -24.52 -8.13
C GLU A 411 -16.21 -23.17 -7.91
N ILE A 412 -15.43 -22.08 -7.85
CA ILE A 412 -15.96 -20.72 -7.74
C ILE A 412 -16.49 -20.32 -9.11
N ARG A 413 -17.65 -20.89 -9.51
CA ARG A 413 -18.42 -20.41 -10.65
C ARG A 413 -19.11 -19.10 -10.24
N LEU A 414 -18.58 -17.98 -10.75
CA LEU A 414 -19.13 -16.63 -10.56
C LEU A 414 -20.05 -16.27 -11.72
#